data_fc80c5ed67ca181a81a833c1ef441320
#
_entry.id   fc80c5ed67ca181a81a833c1ef441320
#
_cell.length_a   1.000
_cell.length_b   1.000
_cell.length_c   1.000
_cell.angle_alpha   90.00
_cell.angle_beta   90.00
_cell.angle_gamma   90.00
#
_symmetry.space_group_name_H-M   'P 1'
#
loop_
_entity.id
_entity.type
_entity.pdbx_description
1 polymer ?
#
loop_
_entity_poly.entity_id
_entity_poly.type
_entity_poly.pdbx_seq_one_letter_code
_entity_poly.pdbx_strand_id
1 'polypeptide(L)'
;YRDLVDSFEQVEMTRAIGGNDLRAIKEVRTLIKKYNPDIVYAHSSKAGAIARVADIGLKNHCVYNPHGWAFNMRCSAKKKAMYTAIEKIAAPFCDKIICISDAEKQSALDKKICKEDKLQVIFSGVDIEAYENGVHGAVKRRELNIPEDAFVVGMVGRMSSQKAPDVFVKM
;
A
#
# COMPACT_ATOMS: atom_id res chain seq x y z
N TYR A 1 1.98 -4.51 -17.12
CA TYR A 1 1.59 -5.53 -16.12
C TYR A 1 0.81 -6.69 -16.72
N ARG A 2 -0.01 -6.47 -17.79
CA ARG A 2 -0.81 -7.54 -18.39
C ARG A 2 0.03 -8.70 -18.93
N ASP A 3 1.24 -8.41 -19.39
CA ASP A 3 2.19 -9.38 -19.95
C ASP A 3 2.94 -10.17 -18.87
N LEU A 4 2.73 -9.84 -17.59
CA LEU A 4 3.41 -10.44 -16.44
C LEU A 4 2.47 -11.30 -15.58
N VAL A 5 1.22 -11.44 -15.98
CA VAL A 5 0.18 -12.15 -15.21
C VAL A 5 -0.63 -13.07 -16.12
N ASP A 6 -1.06 -14.21 -15.60
CA ASP A 6 -1.88 -15.18 -16.34
C ASP A 6 -3.29 -14.64 -16.64
N SER A 7 -3.82 -13.80 -15.75
CA SER A 7 -5.14 -13.18 -15.89
C SER A 7 -5.17 -11.79 -15.28
N PHE A 8 -5.90 -10.90 -15.90
CA PHE A 8 -6.13 -9.54 -15.43
C PHE A 8 -7.62 -9.22 -15.40
N GLU A 9 -8.12 -8.94 -14.21
CA GLU A 9 -9.53 -8.56 -13.98
C GLU A 9 -9.61 -7.16 -13.37
N GLN A 10 -10.58 -6.38 -13.78
CA GLN A 10 -10.80 -5.03 -13.28
C GLN A 10 -12.05 -4.99 -12.42
N VAL A 11 -11.91 -4.50 -11.18
CA VAL A 11 -13.01 -4.27 -10.24
C VAL A 11 -13.17 -2.77 -10.04
N GLU A 12 -14.39 -2.27 -10.16
CA GLU A 12 -14.68 -0.85 -9.95
C GLU A 12 -14.67 -0.50 -8.45
N MET A 13 -13.65 0.25 -8.04
CA MET A 13 -13.52 0.76 -6.69
C MET A 13 -13.27 2.27 -6.69
N THR A 14 -14.04 3.03 -5.91
CA THR A 14 -13.77 4.45 -5.66
C THR A 14 -12.83 4.62 -4.47
N ARG A 15 -12.14 5.77 -4.36
CA ARG A 15 -11.29 6.04 -3.17
C ARG A 15 -12.11 6.27 -1.90
N ALA A 16 -13.33 6.81 -2.02
CA ALA A 16 -14.22 7.03 -0.90
C ALA A 16 -14.84 5.72 -0.40
N ILE A 17 -15.06 5.60 0.90
CA ILE A 17 -15.85 4.51 1.49
C ILE A 17 -17.30 4.81 1.20
N GLY A 18 -18.04 3.83 0.65
CA GLY A 18 -19.45 4.05 0.28
C GLY A 18 -20.17 2.80 -0.23
N GLY A 19 -21.39 2.97 -0.73
CA GLY A 19 -22.25 1.86 -1.19
C GLY A 19 -21.66 0.98 -2.28
N ASN A 20 -20.78 1.51 -3.12
CA ASN A 20 -20.07 0.74 -4.15
C ASN A 20 -19.13 -0.34 -3.57
N ASP A 21 -18.76 -0.24 -2.29
CA ASP A 21 -17.85 -1.20 -1.66
C ASP A 21 -18.51 -2.57 -1.51
N LEU A 22 -19.83 -2.64 -1.27
CA LEU A 22 -20.56 -3.90 -1.23
C LEU A 22 -20.58 -4.62 -2.59
N ARG A 23 -20.67 -3.85 -3.69
CA ARG A 23 -20.56 -4.39 -5.04
C ARG A 23 -19.14 -4.92 -5.28
N ALA A 24 -18.11 -4.14 -4.95
CA ALA A 24 -16.73 -4.55 -5.08
C ALA A 24 -16.41 -5.82 -4.27
N ILE A 25 -16.93 -5.95 -3.04
CA ILE A 25 -16.80 -7.17 -2.22
C ILE A 25 -17.41 -8.38 -2.95
N LYS A 26 -18.59 -8.26 -3.54
CA LYS A 26 -19.25 -9.35 -4.28
C LYS A 26 -18.46 -9.73 -5.53
N GLU A 27 -17.95 -8.75 -6.28
CA GLU A 27 -17.14 -8.96 -7.48
C GLU A 27 -15.85 -9.68 -7.11
N VAL A 28 -15.09 -9.17 -6.11
CA VAL A 28 -13.84 -9.80 -5.63
C VAL A 28 -14.11 -11.24 -5.15
N ARG A 29 -15.18 -11.47 -4.38
CA ARG A 29 -15.55 -12.82 -3.94
C ARG A 29 -15.84 -13.76 -5.12
N THR A 30 -16.50 -13.25 -6.16
CA THR A 30 -16.77 -14.03 -7.37
C THR A 30 -15.46 -14.41 -8.09
N LEU A 31 -14.52 -13.47 -8.17
CA LEU A 31 -13.21 -13.70 -8.76
C LEU A 31 -12.39 -14.72 -7.95
N ILE A 32 -12.34 -14.58 -6.62
CA ILE A 32 -11.68 -15.56 -5.76
C ILE A 32 -12.24 -16.96 -5.97
N LYS A 33 -13.57 -17.12 -6.03
CA LYS A 33 -14.20 -18.41 -6.31
C LYS A 33 -13.93 -18.93 -7.72
N LYS A 34 -13.88 -18.04 -8.72
CA LYS A 34 -13.61 -18.40 -10.12
C LYS A 34 -12.20 -18.96 -10.30
N TYR A 35 -11.21 -18.26 -9.72
CA TYR A 35 -9.81 -18.61 -9.88
C TYR A 35 -9.29 -19.61 -8.83
N ASN A 36 -9.99 -19.74 -7.71
CA ASN A 36 -9.66 -20.62 -6.60
C ASN A 36 -8.16 -20.56 -6.22
N PRO A 37 -7.60 -19.37 -5.93
CA PRO A 37 -6.19 -19.21 -5.62
C PRO A 37 -5.85 -19.83 -4.27
N ASP A 38 -4.61 -20.29 -4.09
CA ASP A 38 -4.09 -20.71 -2.79
C ASP A 38 -3.93 -19.52 -1.84
N ILE A 39 -3.54 -18.36 -2.37
CA ILE A 39 -3.29 -17.14 -1.61
C ILE A 39 -3.98 -15.94 -2.27
N VAL A 40 -4.72 -15.17 -1.48
CA VAL A 40 -5.20 -13.84 -1.83
C VAL A 40 -4.28 -12.82 -1.17
N TYR A 41 -3.49 -12.08 -1.95
CA TYR A 41 -2.61 -11.05 -1.43
C TYR A 41 -3.18 -9.66 -1.75
N ALA A 42 -3.64 -8.97 -0.72
CA ALA A 42 -4.33 -7.69 -0.83
C ALA A 42 -3.42 -6.51 -0.49
N HIS A 43 -3.39 -5.49 -1.34
CA HIS A 43 -2.59 -4.29 -1.18
C HIS A 43 -3.44 -3.05 -0.93
N SER A 44 -2.96 -2.14 -0.09
CA SER A 44 -3.60 -0.90 0.35
C SER A 44 -4.81 -1.08 1.29
N SER A 45 -5.09 -0.05 2.11
CA SER A 45 -6.11 -0.15 3.16
C SER A 45 -7.51 -0.45 2.62
N LYS A 46 -7.92 0.19 1.51
CA LYS A 46 -9.28 -0.03 0.99
C LYS A 46 -9.42 -1.38 0.29
N ALA A 47 -8.54 -1.71 -0.64
CA ALA A 47 -8.58 -3.00 -1.33
C ALA A 47 -8.36 -4.14 -0.33
N GLY A 48 -7.48 -3.94 0.67
CA GLY A 48 -7.28 -4.89 1.76
C GLY A 48 -8.54 -5.14 2.61
N ALA A 49 -9.31 -4.10 2.92
CA ALA A 49 -10.58 -4.28 3.63
C ALA A 49 -11.60 -5.06 2.78
N ILE A 50 -11.73 -4.70 1.50
CA ILE A 50 -12.64 -5.37 0.56
C ILE A 50 -12.25 -6.84 0.38
N ALA A 51 -10.97 -7.13 0.13
CA ALA A 51 -10.50 -8.50 -0.08
C ALA A 51 -10.69 -9.37 1.16
N ARG A 52 -10.32 -8.88 2.36
CA ARG A 52 -10.51 -9.61 3.62
C ARG A 52 -11.96 -9.97 3.87
N VAL A 53 -12.91 -9.04 3.60
CA VAL A 53 -14.35 -9.31 3.74
C VAL A 53 -14.84 -10.26 2.65
N ALA A 54 -14.39 -10.10 1.40
CA ALA A 54 -14.76 -10.98 0.30
C ALA A 54 -14.29 -12.42 0.52
N ASP A 55 -13.19 -12.60 1.24
CA ASP A 55 -12.53 -13.88 1.50
C ASP A 55 -13.17 -14.69 2.63
N ILE A 56 -14.02 -14.10 3.45
CA ILE A 56 -14.63 -14.76 4.61
C ILE A 56 -15.26 -16.10 4.24
N GLY A 57 -14.78 -17.18 4.90
CA GLY A 57 -15.31 -18.54 4.74
C GLY A 57 -14.86 -19.23 3.44
N LEU A 58 -13.88 -18.71 2.73
CA LEU A 58 -13.19 -19.40 1.65
C LEU A 58 -11.99 -20.19 2.22
N LYS A 59 -11.40 -21.10 1.43
CA LYS A 59 -10.36 -22.04 1.91
C LYS A 59 -8.94 -21.54 1.68
N ASN A 60 -8.76 -20.52 0.86
CA ASN A 60 -7.47 -19.92 0.55
C ASN A 60 -6.90 -19.15 1.73
N HIS A 61 -5.61 -18.87 1.70
CA HIS A 61 -4.97 -17.98 2.66
C HIS A 61 -5.10 -16.51 2.24
N CYS A 62 -5.41 -15.64 3.19
CA CYS A 62 -5.49 -14.20 2.95
C CYS A 62 -4.31 -13.47 3.61
N VAL A 63 -3.51 -12.78 2.80
CA VAL A 63 -2.39 -11.93 3.23
C VAL A 63 -2.69 -10.48 2.88
N TYR A 64 -2.43 -9.57 3.80
CA TYR A 64 -2.71 -8.16 3.64
C TYR A 64 -1.46 -7.30 3.84
N ASN A 65 -1.26 -6.31 2.97
CA ASN A 65 -0.21 -5.31 3.10
C ASN A 65 -0.80 -3.88 2.96
N PRO A 66 -0.82 -3.08 4.04
CA PRO A 66 -1.37 -1.73 4.02
C PRO A 66 -0.55 -0.73 3.20
N HIS A 67 0.77 -0.93 3.04
CA HIS A 67 1.70 0.05 2.48
C HIS A 67 1.58 1.43 3.15
N GLY A 68 1.54 1.44 4.46
CA GLY A 68 1.27 2.61 5.28
C GLY A 68 -0.18 2.66 5.78
N TRP A 69 -0.33 2.63 7.10
CA TRP A 69 -1.64 2.63 7.74
C TRP A 69 -2.42 3.91 7.46
N ALA A 70 -3.68 3.81 7.02
CA ALA A 70 -4.55 4.95 6.77
C ALA A 70 -4.78 5.81 8.02
N PHE A 71 -4.78 5.22 9.22
CA PHE A 71 -4.92 5.96 10.47
C PHE A 71 -3.68 6.81 10.85
N ASN A 72 -2.53 6.61 10.18
CA ASN A 72 -1.34 7.46 10.32
C ASN A 72 -1.33 8.68 9.39
N MET A 73 -2.29 8.75 8.44
CA MET A 73 -2.38 9.89 7.54
C MET A 73 -2.72 11.18 8.29
N ARG A 74 -2.34 12.33 7.69
CA ARG A 74 -2.78 13.65 8.16
C ARG A 74 -4.27 13.84 7.86
N CYS A 75 -5.12 13.57 8.84
CA CYS A 75 -6.56 13.75 8.75
C CYS A 75 -7.15 13.99 10.15
N SER A 76 -8.45 14.29 10.22
CA SER A 76 -9.14 14.54 11.50
C SER A 76 -9.10 13.32 12.43
N ALA A 77 -9.14 13.56 13.74
CA ALA A 77 -9.17 12.49 14.75
C ALA A 77 -10.32 11.51 14.52
N LYS A 78 -11.48 12.00 14.10
CA LYS A 78 -12.64 11.16 13.75
C LYS A 78 -12.33 10.18 12.60
N LYS A 79 -11.66 10.66 11.54
CA LYS A 79 -11.23 9.79 10.42
C LYS A 79 -10.19 8.77 10.87
N LYS A 80 -9.22 9.17 11.70
CA LYS A 80 -8.22 8.23 12.24
C LYS A 80 -8.88 7.14 13.07
N ALA A 81 -9.81 7.48 13.94
CA ALA A 81 -10.57 6.51 14.74
C ALA A 81 -11.36 5.54 13.85
N MET A 82 -12.02 6.06 12.81
CA MET A 82 -12.75 5.24 11.84
C MET A 82 -11.82 4.24 11.13
N TYR A 83 -10.68 4.70 10.61
CA TYR A 83 -9.70 3.80 9.94
C TYR A 83 -9.16 2.74 10.92
N THR A 84 -8.85 3.14 12.16
CA THR A 84 -8.43 2.20 13.21
C THR A 84 -9.50 1.14 13.49
N ALA A 85 -10.77 1.53 13.56
CA ALA A 85 -11.87 0.60 13.78
C ALA A 85 -12.04 -0.38 12.61
N ILE A 86 -11.97 0.12 11.36
CA ILE A 86 -12.03 -0.73 10.17
C ILE A 86 -10.90 -1.77 10.18
N GLU A 87 -9.67 -1.36 10.46
CA GLU A 87 -8.53 -2.28 10.52
C GLU A 87 -8.70 -3.33 11.63
N LYS A 88 -9.16 -2.95 12.82
CA LYS A 88 -9.44 -3.89 13.91
C LYS A 88 -10.51 -4.91 13.55
N ILE A 89 -11.60 -4.47 12.92
CA ILE A 89 -12.71 -5.33 12.51
C ILE A 89 -12.26 -6.29 11.40
N ALA A 90 -11.43 -5.82 10.46
CA ALA A 90 -11.00 -6.62 9.32
C ALA A 90 -9.76 -7.51 9.62
N ALA A 91 -9.00 -7.23 10.67
CA ALA A 91 -7.80 -7.99 11.02
C ALA A 91 -8.04 -9.49 11.28
N PRO A 92 -9.16 -9.95 11.87
CA PRO A 92 -9.44 -11.37 12.02
C PRO A 92 -9.57 -12.12 10.69
N PHE A 93 -9.92 -11.44 9.61
CA PHE A 93 -10.23 -12.04 8.29
C PHE A 93 -9.02 -12.11 7.34
N CYS A 94 -7.80 -12.10 7.85
CA CYS A 94 -6.60 -12.47 7.11
C CYS A 94 -5.67 -13.30 8.00
N ASP A 95 -4.82 -14.11 7.37
CA ASP A 95 -3.86 -14.96 8.08
C ASP A 95 -2.64 -14.16 8.53
N LYS A 96 -2.12 -13.31 7.69
CA LYS A 96 -0.95 -12.46 7.96
C LYS A 96 -1.14 -11.04 7.46
N ILE A 97 -0.49 -10.10 8.15
CA ILE A 97 -0.39 -8.70 7.75
C ILE A 97 1.10 -8.40 7.55
N ILE A 98 1.46 -7.97 6.36
CA ILE A 98 2.82 -7.58 6.01
C ILE A 98 3.00 -6.09 6.32
N CYS A 99 3.94 -5.77 7.18
CA CYS A 99 4.37 -4.40 7.46
C CYS A 99 5.68 -4.13 6.71
N ILE A 100 5.78 -2.99 6.04
CA ILE A 100 6.98 -2.63 5.26
C ILE A 100 8.12 -2.06 6.11
N SER A 101 7.91 -1.91 7.41
CA SER A 101 8.91 -1.45 8.38
C SER A 101 8.52 -1.84 9.81
N ASP A 102 9.52 -1.84 10.72
CA ASP A 102 9.28 -2.04 12.14
C ASP A 102 8.39 -0.93 12.73
N ALA A 103 8.53 0.31 12.27
CA ALA A 103 7.68 1.42 12.68
C ALA A 103 6.21 1.19 12.31
N GLU A 104 5.94 0.58 11.13
CA GLU A 104 4.59 0.21 10.72
C GLU A 104 4.02 -0.91 11.60
N LYS A 105 4.82 -1.93 11.91
CA LYS A 105 4.47 -3.00 12.85
C LYS A 105 4.16 -2.42 14.24
N GLN A 106 5.03 -1.58 14.77
CA GLN A 106 4.85 -0.96 16.09
C GLN A 106 3.57 -0.11 16.12
N SER A 107 3.31 0.65 15.07
CA SER A 107 2.07 1.46 14.96
C SER A 107 0.80 0.60 15.00
N ALA A 108 0.82 -0.61 14.44
CA ALA A 108 -0.28 -1.56 14.55
C ALA A 108 -0.47 -2.08 15.99
N LEU A 109 0.63 -2.40 16.67
CA LEU A 109 0.62 -2.87 18.06
C LEU A 109 0.10 -1.78 19.01
N ASP A 110 0.58 -0.55 18.88
CA ASP A 110 0.16 0.60 19.70
C ASP A 110 -1.35 0.86 19.56
N LYS A 111 -1.89 0.68 18.35
CA LYS A 111 -3.32 0.79 18.09
C LYS A 111 -4.11 -0.48 18.41
N LYS A 112 -3.43 -1.56 18.82
CA LYS A 112 -4.04 -2.86 19.10
C LYS A 112 -4.91 -3.34 17.92
N ILE A 113 -4.34 -3.31 16.72
CA ILE A 113 -5.04 -3.76 15.50
C ILE A 113 -5.23 -5.28 15.54
N CYS A 114 -4.18 -6.02 15.88
CA CYS A 114 -4.20 -7.48 16.03
C CYS A 114 -3.07 -7.92 16.97
N LYS A 115 -2.95 -9.23 17.20
CA LYS A 115 -1.82 -9.82 17.93
C LYS A 115 -0.54 -9.75 17.10
N GLU A 116 0.61 -9.74 17.78
CA GLU A 116 1.92 -9.62 17.16
C GLU A 116 2.24 -10.77 16.20
N ASP A 117 1.83 -11.98 16.50
CA ASP A 117 2.04 -13.17 15.68
C ASP A 117 1.42 -13.07 14.28
N LYS A 118 0.43 -12.20 14.10
CA LYS A 118 -0.18 -11.91 12.80
C LYS A 118 0.63 -10.92 11.95
N LEU A 119 1.53 -10.15 12.56
CA LEU A 119 2.31 -9.09 11.91
C LEU A 119 3.69 -9.62 11.50
N GLN A 120 4.01 -9.50 10.21
CA GLN A 120 5.32 -9.84 9.66
C GLN A 120 5.96 -8.62 9.03
N VAL A 121 7.21 -8.30 9.38
CA VAL A 121 7.96 -7.23 8.71
C VAL A 121 8.65 -7.83 7.49
N ILE A 122 8.38 -7.24 6.33
CA ILE A 122 9.05 -7.50 5.06
C ILE A 122 9.31 -6.14 4.41
N PHE A 123 10.58 -5.74 4.35
CA PHE A 123 10.98 -4.48 3.74
C PHE A 123 10.73 -4.49 2.23
N SER A 124 10.35 -3.33 1.68
CA SER A 124 10.25 -3.18 0.23
C SER A 124 11.62 -3.29 -0.41
N GLY A 125 11.76 -4.17 -1.38
CA GLY A 125 12.99 -4.34 -2.15
C GLY A 125 13.14 -3.26 -3.22
N VAL A 126 14.40 -3.02 -3.60
CA VAL A 126 14.78 -2.21 -4.75
C VAL A 126 15.93 -2.91 -5.47
N ASP A 127 15.92 -2.85 -6.79
CA ASP A 127 17.02 -3.37 -7.61
C ASP A 127 18.20 -2.40 -7.54
N ILE A 128 19.17 -2.69 -6.66
CA ILE A 128 20.35 -1.86 -6.42
C ILE A 128 21.22 -1.82 -7.68
N GLU A 129 21.42 -2.95 -8.36
CA GLU A 129 22.27 -3.06 -9.55
C GLU A 129 21.77 -2.17 -10.70
N ALA A 130 20.46 -2.08 -10.88
CA ALA A 130 19.85 -1.19 -11.86
C ALA A 130 20.15 0.30 -11.58
N TYR A 131 20.36 0.67 -10.32
CA TYR A 131 20.72 2.04 -9.93
C TYR A 131 22.23 2.28 -9.97
N GLU A 132 23.06 1.31 -9.60
CA GLU A 132 24.51 1.41 -9.64
C GLU A 132 25.05 1.47 -11.07
N ASN A 133 24.48 0.69 -11.98
CA ASN A 133 24.84 0.65 -13.40
C ASN A 133 24.07 1.67 -14.25
N GLY A 134 23.21 2.47 -13.63
CA GLY A 134 22.31 3.39 -14.30
C GLY A 134 22.95 4.69 -14.76
N VAL A 135 22.15 5.55 -15.26
CA VAL A 135 22.43 6.79 -16.01
C VAL A 135 23.61 7.60 -15.45
N HIS A 136 24.62 7.84 -16.29
CA HIS A 136 25.73 8.73 -15.96
C HIS A 136 25.21 10.12 -15.60
N GLY A 137 25.44 10.56 -14.36
CA GLY A 137 24.95 11.83 -13.84
C GLY A 137 25.33 13.04 -14.70
N ALA A 138 26.51 13.01 -15.34
CA ALA A 138 26.99 14.04 -16.25
C ALA A 138 26.08 14.20 -17.50
N VAL A 139 25.53 13.11 -18.03
CA VAL A 139 24.60 13.16 -19.18
C VAL A 139 23.31 13.85 -18.75
N LYS A 140 22.75 13.46 -17.59
CA LYS A 140 21.51 14.08 -17.08
C LYS A 140 21.69 15.54 -16.69
N ARG A 141 22.81 15.93 -16.16
CA ARG A 141 23.13 17.34 -15.87
C ARG A 141 23.11 18.18 -17.14
N ARG A 142 23.72 17.69 -18.23
CA ARG A 142 23.71 18.37 -19.54
C ARG A 142 22.30 18.48 -20.13
N GLU A 143 21.53 17.39 -20.11
CA GLU A 143 20.12 17.40 -20.57
C GLU A 143 19.26 18.40 -19.81
N LEU A 144 19.50 18.59 -18.52
CA LEU A 144 18.75 19.48 -17.64
C LEU A 144 19.36 20.88 -17.52
N ASN A 145 20.46 21.17 -18.26
CA ASN A 145 21.22 22.42 -18.17
C ASN A 145 21.68 22.75 -16.72
N ILE A 146 22.10 21.74 -15.98
CA ILE A 146 22.63 21.89 -14.62
C ILE A 146 24.16 21.99 -14.71
N PRO A 147 24.80 23.03 -14.12
CA PRO A 147 26.26 23.12 -14.04
C PRO A 147 26.91 21.89 -13.41
N GLU A 148 28.09 21.51 -13.89
CA GLU A 148 28.77 20.28 -13.40
C GLU A 148 29.14 20.36 -11.91
N ASP A 149 29.47 21.54 -11.42
CA ASP A 149 29.82 21.85 -10.03
C ASP A 149 28.65 22.16 -9.12
N ALA A 150 27.43 22.26 -9.66
CA ALA A 150 26.24 22.56 -8.86
C ALA A 150 25.91 21.44 -7.88
N PHE A 151 25.67 21.81 -6.62
CA PHE A 151 25.08 20.88 -5.65
C PHE A 151 23.59 20.72 -5.93
N VAL A 152 23.17 19.51 -6.25
CA VAL A 152 21.78 19.21 -6.64
C VAL A 152 21.07 18.44 -5.57
N VAL A 153 19.94 18.98 -5.11
CA VAL A 153 19.00 18.28 -4.24
C VAL A 153 17.74 17.99 -5.03
N GLY A 154 17.34 16.73 -5.10
CA GLY A 154 16.15 16.30 -5.84
C GLY A 154 15.09 15.70 -4.94
N MET A 155 13.82 15.88 -5.31
CA MET A 155 12.68 15.24 -4.66
C MET A 155 11.79 14.57 -5.71
N VAL A 156 11.48 13.30 -5.49
CA VAL A 156 10.49 12.56 -6.30
C VAL A 156 9.32 12.17 -5.42
N GLY A 157 8.12 12.56 -5.81
CA GLY A 157 6.93 12.24 -5.00
C GLY A 157 5.64 12.85 -5.55
N ARG A 158 4.54 12.47 -4.94
CA ARG A 158 3.23 13.07 -5.26
C ARG A 158 3.18 14.51 -4.75
N MET A 159 2.55 15.41 -5.52
CA MET A 159 2.24 16.76 -5.08
C MET A 159 1.13 16.71 -4.02
N SER A 160 1.51 16.52 -2.76
CA SER A 160 0.59 16.40 -1.63
C SER A 160 1.17 17.02 -0.38
N SER A 161 0.31 17.46 0.53
CA SER A 161 0.71 18.03 1.83
C SER A 161 1.57 17.09 2.68
N GLN A 162 1.43 15.79 2.49
CA GLN A 162 2.25 14.79 3.18
C GLN A 162 3.71 14.82 2.70
N LYS A 163 3.94 15.07 1.41
CA LYS A 163 5.28 15.15 0.81
C LYS A 163 5.86 16.56 0.89
N ALA A 164 5.02 17.56 1.18
CA ALA A 164 5.41 18.96 1.43
C ALA A 164 6.35 19.54 0.38
N PRO A 165 6.04 19.47 -0.94
CA PRO A 165 6.92 19.99 -1.98
C PRO A 165 7.15 21.51 -1.88
N ASP A 166 6.18 22.22 -1.31
CA ASP A 166 6.28 23.66 -1.01
C ASP A 166 7.35 23.98 0.05
N VAL A 167 7.56 23.10 1.00
CA VAL A 167 8.65 23.22 1.98
C VAL A 167 9.99 22.94 1.31
N PHE A 168 10.05 21.87 0.48
CA PHE A 168 11.27 21.52 -0.24
C PHE A 168 11.78 22.66 -1.16
N VAL A 169 10.89 23.32 -1.89
CA VAL A 169 11.27 24.43 -2.78
C VAL A 169 11.73 25.69 -2.01
N LYS A 170 11.36 25.84 -0.73
CA LYS A 170 11.76 26.99 0.11
C LYS A 170 13.08 26.76 0.88
N MET A 171 13.64 25.59 0.81
CA MET A 171 14.96 25.26 1.39
C MET A 171 16.10 25.88 0.61
#